data_99b2ea51af5e823bd968ed529b1fe597
#
_entry.id   99b2ea51af5e823bd968ed529b1fe597
#
_cell.length_a   1.000
_cell.length_b   1.000
_cell.length_c   1.000
_cell.angle_alpha   90.00
_cell.angle_beta   90.00
_cell.angle_gamma   90.00
#
_symmetry.space_group_name_H-M   'P 1'
#
loop_
_entity.id
_entity.type
_entity.pdbx_description
1 polymer ?
#
loop_
_entity_poly.entity_id
_entity_poly.type
_entity_poly.pdbx_seq_one_letter_code
_entity_poly.pdbx_strand_id
1 'polypeptide(L)'
;MVEVRNPSFCVPDFIALLRKFETPVVFAEHGTYPAIADVTGDFVYARLQKGNDEIKTCYPPKQLDAWAKRLQLWAGGGEPDDLPRVDPAKAKKGPRDVFAYVIHEGKVRAPAGAMELIQRVT
;
A
#
# COMPACT_ATOMS: atom_id res chain seq x y z
N MET A 1 -7.99 -11.54 -1.99
CA MET A 1 -7.17 -10.69 -1.10
C MET A 1 -7.75 -10.61 0.29
N VAL A 2 -6.91 -10.35 1.27
CA VAL A 2 -7.29 -10.33 2.68
C VAL A 2 -6.90 -8.98 3.28
N GLU A 3 -7.82 -8.33 4.00
CA GLU A 3 -7.55 -7.16 4.81
C GLU A 3 -7.73 -7.51 6.28
N VAL A 4 -6.68 -7.30 7.08
CA VAL A 4 -6.72 -7.60 8.51
C VAL A 4 -6.69 -6.30 9.32
N ARG A 5 -7.42 -6.29 10.44
CA ARG A 5 -7.54 -5.11 11.30
C ARG A 5 -7.05 -5.34 12.72
N ASN A 6 -6.63 -6.56 13.03
CA ASN A 6 -6.14 -6.92 14.36
C ASN A 6 -4.62 -7.13 14.32
N PRO A 7 -3.85 -6.49 15.22
CA PRO A 7 -2.40 -6.65 15.27
C PRO A 7 -1.92 -8.10 15.49
N SER A 8 -2.77 -8.99 15.99
CA SER A 8 -2.40 -10.41 16.18
C SER A 8 -2.04 -11.11 14.87
N PHE A 9 -2.45 -10.58 13.70
CA PHE A 9 -2.06 -11.12 12.41
C PHE A 9 -0.66 -10.68 11.96
N CYS A 10 -0.01 -9.76 12.68
CA CYS A 10 1.33 -9.28 12.33
C CYS A 10 2.40 -10.27 12.80
N VAL A 11 2.35 -11.49 12.31
CA VAL A 11 3.31 -12.58 12.63
C VAL A 11 3.79 -13.24 11.34
N PRO A 12 5.06 -13.70 11.29
CA PRO A 12 5.60 -14.33 10.08
C PRO A 12 4.81 -15.54 9.59
N ASP A 13 4.21 -16.31 10.49
CA ASP A 13 3.41 -17.48 10.13
C ASP A 13 2.19 -17.10 9.28
N PHE A 14 1.57 -15.97 9.58
CA PHE A 14 0.45 -15.47 8.79
C PHE A 14 0.90 -15.10 7.38
N ILE A 15 2.03 -14.41 7.26
CA ILE A 15 2.58 -14.03 5.95
C ILE A 15 2.96 -15.28 5.14
N ALA A 16 3.58 -16.27 5.78
CA ALA A 16 3.92 -17.53 5.13
C ALA A 16 2.67 -18.25 4.61
N LEU A 17 1.59 -18.24 5.40
CA LEU A 17 0.30 -18.82 5.00
C LEU A 17 -0.27 -18.13 3.76
N LEU A 18 -0.27 -16.80 3.74
CA LEU A 18 -0.75 -16.03 2.59
C LEU A 18 0.09 -16.32 1.34
N ARG A 19 1.41 -16.41 1.47
CA ARG A 19 2.30 -16.72 0.36
C ARG A 19 2.08 -18.13 -0.19
N LYS A 20 1.82 -19.09 0.70
CA LYS A 20 1.52 -20.47 0.31
C LYS A 20 0.31 -20.55 -0.61
N PHE A 21 -0.71 -19.73 -0.35
CA PHE A 21 -1.94 -19.69 -1.14
C PHE A 21 -1.96 -18.55 -2.16
N GLU A 22 -0.84 -17.85 -2.33
CA GLU A 22 -0.71 -16.71 -3.24
C GLU A 22 -1.82 -15.68 -3.07
N THR A 23 -2.21 -15.43 -1.80
CA THR A 23 -3.28 -14.52 -1.44
C THR A 23 -2.71 -13.16 -1.03
N PRO A 24 -2.97 -12.09 -1.80
CA PRO A 24 -2.49 -10.75 -1.43
C PRO A 24 -3.12 -10.25 -0.13
N VAL A 25 -2.29 -9.61 0.69
CA VAL A 25 -2.77 -8.87 1.86
C VAL A 25 -2.92 -7.39 1.51
N VAL A 26 -4.00 -6.78 1.97
CA VAL A 26 -4.24 -5.35 1.74
C VAL A 26 -3.28 -4.53 2.61
N PHE A 27 -2.53 -3.62 1.97
CA PHE A 27 -1.80 -2.59 2.71
C PHE A 27 -2.77 -1.45 3.04
N ALA A 28 -3.02 -1.21 4.32
CA ALA A 28 -3.88 -0.13 4.77
C ALA A 28 -3.07 0.95 5.47
N GLU A 29 -3.00 2.14 4.87
CA GLU A 29 -2.42 3.31 5.52
C GLU A 29 -3.47 3.90 6.46
N HIS A 30 -3.49 3.42 7.70
CA HIS A 30 -4.49 3.82 8.69
C HIS A 30 -3.82 4.02 10.05
N GLY A 31 -4.32 4.97 10.84
CA GLY A 31 -3.74 5.28 12.15
C GLY A 31 -3.96 4.20 13.21
N THR A 32 -4.99 3.36 13.06
CA THR A 32 -5.41 2.36 14.06
C THR A 32 -5.13 0.93 13.62
N TYR A 33 -5.32 0.62 12.34
CA TYR A 33 -5.16 -0.74 11.82
C TYR A 33 -3.70 -1.02 11.49
N PRO A 34 -3.28 -2.30 11.57
CA PRO A 34 -1.90 -2.65 11.22
C PRO A 34 -1.62 -2.39 9.74
N ALA A 35 -0.44 -1.88 9.46
CA ALA A 35 0.04 -1.69 8.10
C ALA A 35 0.99 -2.84 7.76
N ILE A 36 0.62 -3.67 6.79
CA ILE A 36 1.40 -4.82 6.35
C ILE A 36 1.79 -4.61 4.90
N ALA A 37 3.06 -4.28 4.67
CA ALA A 37 3.56 -3.99 3.33
C ALA A 37 4.20 -5.22 2.65
N ASP A 38 4.13 -6.39 3.28
CA ASP A 38 4.63 -7.64 2.70
C ASP A 38 3.86 -7.96 1.42
N VAL A 39 4.59 -8.37 0.39
CA VAL A 39 3.97 -8.83 -0.86
C VAL A 39 3.75 -10.34 -0.74
N THR A 40 2.50 -10.76 -0.78
CA THR A 40 2.12 -12.16 -0.53
C THR A 40 1.45 -12.85 -1.70
N GLY A 41 1.13 -12.11 -2.77
CA GLY A 41 0.51 -12.63 -3.96
C GLY A 41 1.09 -11.99 -5.22
N ASP A 42 0.39 -12.11 -6.31
CA ASP A 42 0.83 -11.62 -7.62
C ASP A 42 0.42 -10.18 -7.90
N PHE A 43 -0.29 -9.54 -6.99
CA PHE A 43 -0.61 -8.12 -7.08
C PHE A 43 -0.52 -7.45 -5.71
N VAL A 44 -0.47 -6.12 -5.71
CA VAL A 44 -0.49 -5.30 -4.50
C VAL A 44 -1.80 -4.50 -4.49
N TYR A 45 -2.45 -4.47 -3.34
CA TYR A 45 -3.65 -3.65 -3.13
C TYR A 45 -3.39 -2.72 -1.94
N ALA A 46 -3.38 -1.43 -2.20
CA ALA A 46 -3.08 -0.41 -1.19
C ALA A 46 -4.25 0.54 -0.99
N ARG A 47 -4.59 0.80 0.25
CA ARG A 47 -5.61 1.79 0.63
C ARG A 47 -4.89 2.94 1.32
N LEU A 48 -4.85 4.10 0.69
CA LEU A 48 -4.18 5.31 1.20
C LEU A 48 -5.22 6.18 1.89
N GLN A 49 -5.20 6.20 3.22
CA GLN A 49 -6.28 6.75 4.03
C GLN A 49 -5.87 7.95 4.90
N LYS A 50 -4.61 8.39 4.85
CA LYS A 50 -4.11 9.49 5.67
C LYS A 50 -4.07 10.84 4.96
N GLY A 51 -4.97 11.05 4.01
CA GLY A 51 -5.08 12.34 3.36
C GLY A 51 -5.72 13.40 4.25
N ASN A 52 -5.78 14.63 3.75
CA ASN A 52 -6.33 15.77 4.47
C ASN A 52 -7.11 16.66 3.51
N ASP A 53 -8.36 16.96 3.83
CA ASP A 53 -9.22 17.81 3.01
C ASP A 53 -8.78 19.28 2.96
N GLU A 54 -7.96 19.72 3.91
CA GLU A 54 -7.38 21.05 3.93
C GLU A 54 -6.22 21.20 2.93
N ILE A 55 -5.70 20.08 2.41
CA ILE A 55 -4.66 20.07 1.40
C ILE A 55 -5.31 19.85 0.04
N LYS A 56 -5.11 20.76 -0.90
CA LYS A 56 -5.76 20.75 -2.21
C LYS A 56 -5.59 19.43 -2.95
N THR A 57 -4.43 18.80 -2.82
CA THR A 57 -4.09 17.52 -3.46
C THR A 57 -4.21 16.32 -2.50
N CYS A 58 -4.93 16.46 -1.40
CA CYS A 58 -5.14 15.46 -0.35
C CYS A 58 -3.89 15.16 0.47
N TYR A 59 -2.76 14.98 -0.18
CA TYR A 59 -1.44 14.76 0.42
C TYR A 59 -0.48 15.89 0.05
N PRO A 60 0.47 16.25 0.92
CA PRO A 60 1.53 17.19 0.54
C PRO A 60 2.35 16.64 -0.64
N PRO A 61 2.90 17.52 -1.50
CA PRO A 61 3.66 17.06 -2.67
C PRO A 61 4.78 16.07 -2.37
N LYS A 62 5.49 16.24 -1.25
CA LYS A 62 6.55 15.32 -0.84
C LYS A 62 6.02 13.91 -0.57
N GLN A 63 4.84 13.79 0.04
CA GLN A 63 4.20 12.52 0.29
C GLN A 63 3.68 11.87 -1.00
N LEU A 64 3.16 12.68 -1.91
CA LEU A 64 2.75 12.20 -3.23
C LEU A 64 3.93 11.65 -4.01
N ASP A 65 5.08 12.32 -3.97
CA ASP A 65 6.29 11.84 -4.61
C ASP A 65 6.78 10.53 -4.00
N ALA A 66 6.74 10.42 -2.68
CA ALA A 66 7.12 9.20 -1.97
C ALA A 66 6.18 8.03 -2.33
N TRP A 67 4.88 8.26 -2.37
CA TRP A 67 3.92 7.23 -2.75
C TRP A 67 4.07 6.81 -4.21
N ALA A 68 4.33 7.77 -5.12
CA ALA A 68 4.59 7.43 -6.52
C ALA A 68 5.78 6.48 -6.65
N LYS A 69 6.87 6.74 -5.94
CA LYS A 69 8.05 5.87 -5.93
C LYS A 69 7.73 4.48 -5.38
N ARG A 70 6.97 4.40 -4.28
CA ARG A 70 6.56 3.12 -3.69
C ARG A 70 5.71 2.29 -4.63
N LEU A 71 4.74 2.93 -5.28
CA LEU A 71 3.86 2.26 -6.25
C LEU A 71 4.65 1.74 -7.45
N GLN A 72 5.58 2.54 -7.97
CA GLN A 72 6.45 2.13 -9.08
C GLN A 72 7.38 0.99 -8.66
N LEU A 73 7.90 1.02 -7.44
CA LEU A 73 8.77 -0.03 -6.91
C LEU A 73 8.02 -1.36 -6.80
N TRP A 74 6.80 -1.34 -6.26
CA TRP A 74 5.96 -2.53 -6.21
C TRP A 74 5.68 -3.08 -7.61
N ALA A 75 5.28 -2.21 -8.55
CA ALA A 75 4.95 -2.61 -9.91
C ALA A 75 6.16 -3.22 -10.64
N GLY A 76 7.36 -2.74 -10.35
CA GLY A 76 8.60 -3.25 -10.94
C GLY A 76 9.13 -4.54 -10.31
N GLY A 77 8.47 -5.04 -9.27
CA GLY A 77 8.86 -6.29 -8.62
C GLY A 77 9.64 -6.12 -7.32
N GLY A 78 9.85 -4.88 -6.85
CA GLY A 78 10.53 -4.60 -5.59
C GLY A 78 9.57 -4.49 -4.42
N GLU A 79 10.14 -4.13 -3.27
CA GLU A 79 9.39 -3.85 -2.04
C GLU A 79 9.96 -2.58 -1.39
N PRO A 80 9.09 -1.59 -1.03
CA PRO A 80 9.56 -0.38 -0.36
C PRO A 80 10.23 -0.68 0.99
N ASP A 81 11.40 -0.11 1.23
CA ASP A 81 12.15 -0.31 2.47
C ASP A 81 11.60 0.53 3.62
N ASP A 82 10.87 1.59 3.32
CA ASP A 82 10.35 2.53 4.30
C ASP A 82 8.93 2.22 4.78
N LEU A 83 8.39 1.07 4.39
CA LEU A 83 7.10 0.60 4.85
C LEU A 83 7.26 -0.62 5.76
N PRO A 84 6.38 -0.79 6.76
CA PRO A 84 6.50 -1.91 7.69
C PRO A 84 6.20 -3.26 7.04
N ARG A 85 7.10 -4.21 7.25
CA ARG A 85 6.91 -5.60 6.83
C ARG A 85 6.99 -6.51 8.05
N VAL A 86 6.16 -7.53 8.06
CA VAL A 86 6.10 -8.51 9.15
C VAL A 86 7.20 -9.55 8.99
N ASP A 87 7.39 -10.04 7.78
CA ASP A 87 8.40 -11.06 7.46
C ASP A 87 9.54 -10.42 6.67
N PRO A 88 10.81 -10.49 7.15
CA PRO A 88 11.94 -9.92 6.44
C PRO A 88 12.29 -10.66 5.14
N ALA A 89 11.74 -11.85 4.91
CA ALA A 89 11.98 -12.60 3.68
C ALA A 89 11.44 -11.82 2.49
N LYS A 90 12.23 -11.79 1.40
CA LYS A 90 11.84 -11.07 0.20
C LYS A 90 10.79 -11.84 -0.59
N ALA A 91 9.84 -11.10 -1.17
CA ALA A 91 8.84 -11.67 -2.04
C ALA A 91 9.46 -12.06 -3.39
N LYS A 92 8.72 -12.87 -4.14
CA LYS A 92 9.08 -13.24 -5.51
C LYS A 92 9.23 -11.97 -6.36
N LYS A 93 10.35 -11.84 -7.05
CA LYS A 93 10.61 -10.71 -7.94
C LYS A 93 9.88 -10.88 -9.28
N GLY A 94 9.54 -9.77 -9.90
CA GLY A 94 8.93 -9.72 -11.20
C GLY A 94 7.86 -8.63 -11.26
N PRO A 95 7.52 -8.13 -12.43
CA PRO A 95 6.47 -7.14 -12.59
C PRO A 95 5.15 -7.65 -12.01
N ARG A 96 4.40 -6.76 -11.37
CA ARG A 96 3.10 -7.08 -10.78
C ARG A 96 2.13 -5.93 -10.92
N ASP A 97 0.84 -6.23 -10.89
CA ASP A 97 -0.18 -5.20 -10.89
C ASP A 97 -0.25 -4.55 -9.50
N VAL A 98 -0.50 -3.26 -9.47
CA VAL A 98 -0.68 -2.49 -8.24
C VAL A 98 -2.00 -1.75 -8.30
N PHE A 99 -2.84 -1.99 -7.31
CA PHE A 99 -4.12 -1.30 -7.14
C PHE A 99 -4.00 -0.38 -5.94
N ALA A 100 -4.07 0.92 -6.16
CA ALA A 100 -3.97 1.91 -5.09
C ALA A 100 -5.24 2.77 -5.08
N TYR A 101 -5.86 2.86 -3.92
CA TYR A 101 -7.08 3.64 -3.73
C TYR A 101 -6.80 4.74 -2.71
N VAL A 102 -7.06 5.98 -3.11
CA VAL A 102 -6.98 7.13 -2.21
C VAL A 102 -8.35 7.30 -1.59
N ILE A 103 -8.46 7.01 -0.29
CA ILE A 103 -9.70 7.01 0.45
C ILE A 103 -9.52 7.91 1.68
N HIS A 104 -10.40 8.89 1.84
CA HIS A 104 -10.38 9.78 2.99
C HIS A 104 -11.82 10.02 3.45
N GLU A 105 -12.06 10.10 4.76
CA GLU A 105 -13.41 10.28 5.31
C GLU A 105 -14.14 11.48 4.73
N GLY A 106 -13.46 12.61 4.61
CA GLY A 106 -14.03 13.82 4.03
C GLY A 106 -14.37 13.71 2.56
N LYS A 107 -13.66 12.87 1.82
CA LYS A 107 -13.88 12.55 0.40
C LYS A 107 -13.80 13.74 -0.57
N VAL A 108 -13.43 14.91 -0.11
CA VAL A 108 -13.39 16.12 -0.92
C VAL A 108 -12.11 16.18 -1.77
N ARG A 109 -10.98 15.82 -1.17
CA ARG A 109 -9.67 15.93 -1.82
C ARG A 109 -9.10 14.61 -2.34
N ALA A 110 -9.73 13.48 -2.01
CA ALA A 110 -9.24 12.18 -2.45
C ALA A 110 -9.13 12.06 -3.98
N PRO A 111 -10.12 12.50 -4.79
CA PRO A 111 -9.97 12.48 -6.24
C PRO A 111 -8.77 13.29 -6.74
N ALA A 112 -8.52 14.46 -6.17
CA ALA A 112 -7.36 15.28 -6.55
C ALA A 112 -6.04 14.58 -6.22
N GLY A 113 -5.95 13.92 -5.05
CA GLY A 113 -4.80 13.12 -4.68
C GLY A 113 -4.56 11.97 -5.63
N ALA A 114 -5.61 11.25 -6.00
CA ALA A 114 -5.52 10.15 -6.95
C ALA A 114 -5.03 10.63 -8.32
N MET A 115 -5.54 11.74 -8.82
CA MET A 115 -5.11 12.33 -10.09
C MET A 115 -3.63 12.73 -10.08
N GLU A 116 -3.17 13.31 -8.97
CA GLU A 116 -1.76 13.68 -8.81
C GLU A 116 -0.85 12.46 -8.79
N LEU A 117 -1.27 11.37 -8.15
CA LEU A 117 -0.51 10.12 -8.16
C LEU A 117 -0.45 9.52 -9.57
N ILE A 118 -1.55 9.53 -10.31
CA ILE A 118 -1.58 9.04 -11.69
C ILE A 118 -0.57 9.80 -12.55
N GLN A 119 -0.51 11.12 -12.43
CA GLN A 119 0.46 11.92 -13.17
C GLN A 119 1.90 11.57 -12.84
N ARG A 120 2.19 11.29 -11.56
CA ARG A 120 3.55 10.99 -11.10
C ARG A 120 4.03 9.60 -11.50
N VAL A 121 3.12 8.63 -11.64
CA VAL A 121 3.50 7.24 -11.99
C VAL A 121 3.48 7.00 -13.50
N THR A 122 2.90 7.90 -14.27
CA THR A 122 2.93 7.83 -15.72
C THR A 122 3.99 8.77 -16.27
#